data_c5d82e01a7ae26a8bb274260733a08ec
#
_entry.id   c5d82e01a7ae26a8bb274260733a08ec
#
_cell.length_a   1.000
_cell.length_b   1.000
_cell.length_c   1.000
_cell.angle_alpha   90.00
_cell.angle_beta   90.00
_cell.angle_gamma   90.00
#
_symmetry.space_group_name_H-M   'P 1'
#
loop_
_entity.id
_entity.type
_entity.pdbx_description
1 polymer ?
#
loop_
_entity_poly.entity_id
_entity_poly.type
_entity_poly.pdbx_seq_one_letter_code
_entity_poly.pdbx_strand_id
1 'polypeptide(L)'
;MSPDLSCSRVMGASGYPLYQLGNPQLRVFRTNFFMTLVRPGKPQPPDTVQFRIPMEMTKFDVQNYLQRIYNVPVAAVRTRIQYGNNRKKNHLNQRVKVPDYKVAYVQLGQGQTFQFPDLFPEKDTSVESGSFEELQDEFMENEKQRQLKDPRRGGLNDWFGL
;
A
#
# COMPACT_ATOMS: atom_id res chain seq x y z
N MET A 1 -49.93 -15.33 10.13
CA MET A 1 -48.68 -15.46 10.92
C MET A 1 -47.55 -15.69 9.95
N SER A 2 -46.89 -14.62 9.54
CA SER A 2 -45.76 -14.68 8.60
C SER A 2 -44.49 -14.76 9.43
N PRO A 3 -43.54 -15.66 9.16
CA PRO A 3 -42.23 -15.58 9.79
C PRO A 3 -41.42 -14.51 9.08
N ASP A 4 -41.11 -13.47 9.80
CA ASP A 4 -40.11 -12.48 9.42
C ASP A 4 -38.75 -13.14 9.25
N LEU A 5 -38.42 -13.45 8.03
CA LEU A 5 -37.05 -13.78 7.63
C LEU A 5 -36.23 -12.48 7.66
N SER A 6 -35.74 -12.14 8.84
CA SER A 6 -34.70 -11.12 8.98
C SER A 6 -33.42 -11.61 8.29
N CYS A 7 -33.32 -11.30 7.03
CA CYS A 7 -32.14 -11.50 6.20
C CYS A 7 -31.06 -10.44 6.47
N SER A 8 -30.75 -10.18 7.74
CA SER A 8 -29.83 -9.12 8.13
C SER A 8 -28.52 -9.63 8.74
N ARG A 9 -28.11 -10.87 8.47
CA ARG A 9 -26.90 -11.37 9.12
C ARG A 9 -26.00 -12.29 8.30
N VAL A 10 -25.78 -11.99 7.04
CA VAL A 10 -24.64 -12.57 6.30
C VAL A 10 -23.95 -11.47 5.49
N MET A 11 -23.68 -10.34 6.10
CA MET A 11 -22.69 -9.39 5.58
C MET A 11 -21.39 -9.56 6.36
N GLY A 12 -20.96 -10.80 6.54
CA GLY A 12 -19.62 -11.10 7.00
C GLY A 12 -18.67 -11.15 5.84
N ALA A 13 -17.75 -10.23 5.79
CA ALA A 13 -16.44 -10.27 5.16
C ALA A 13 -16.33 -10.34 3.63
N SER A 14 -17.27 -10.81 2.86
CA SER A 14 -17.25 -10.68 1.41
C SER A 14 -18.50 -9.95 0.97
N GLY A 15 -18.37 -8.68 0.66
CA GLY A 15 -19.48 -7.92 0.10
C GLY A 15 -19.87 -8.35 -1.32
N TYR A 16 -19.49 -9.55 -1.70
CA TYR A 16 -19.78 -10.16 -2.98
C TYR A 16 -20.80 -11.27 -2.76
N PRO A 17 -22.02 -11.16 -3.30
CA PRO A 17 -22.98 -12.24 -3.18
C PRO A 17 -22.43 -13.47 -3.90
N LEU A 18 -22.20 -14.52 -3.14
CA LEU A 18 -21.89 -15.83 -3.67
C LEU A 18 -23.05 -16.28 -4.57
N TYR A 19 -22.79 -17.26 -5.42
CA TYR A 19 -23.77 -17.84 -6.32
C TYR A 19 -25.14 -18.03 -5.65
N GLN A 20 -26.17 -17.42 -6.23
CA GLN A 20 -27.56 -17.63 -5.84
C GLN A 20 -28.23 -18.60 -6.81
N LEU A 21 -28.88 -19.62 -6.28
CA LEU A 21 -29.57 -20.60 -7.08
C LEU A 21 -30.73 -19.94 -7.86
N GLY A 22 -30.73 -20.09 -9.18
CA GLY A 22 -31.79 -19.62 -10.07
C GLY A 22 -31.64 -18.20 -10.62
N ASN A 23 -30.92 -17.32 -9.97
CA ASN A 23 -30.71 -15.94 -10.48
C ASN A 23 -29.39 -15.34 -9.99
N PRO A 24 -28.25 -15.77 -10.55
CA PRO A 24 -26.97 -15.25 -10.16
C PRO A 24 -26.83 -13.77 -10.50
N GLN A 25 -26.21 -12.98 -9.63
CA GLN A 25 -25.87 -11.60 -9.93
C GLN A 25 -24.82 -11.54 -11.06
N LEU A 26 -25.21 -11.02 -12.20
CA LEU A 26 -24.37 -10.98 -13.39
C LEU A 26 -23.47 -9.72 -13.44
N ARG A 27 -23.80 -8.68 -12.67
CA ARG A 27 -23.13 -7.40 -12.74
C ARG A 27 -23.04 -6.77 -11.35
N VAL A 28 -21.84 -6.31 -10.98
CA VAL A 28 -21.58 -5.58 -9.76
C VAL A 28 -21.14 -4.16 -10.12
N PHE A 29 -21.89 -3.16 -9.68
CA PHE A 29 -21.59 -1.76 -9.96
C PHE A 29 -20.54 -1.17 -8.99
N ARG A 30 -20.55 -1.60 -7.75
CA ARG A 30 -19.57 -1.22 -6.73
C ARG A 30 -18.95 -2.47 -6.14
N THR A 31 -17.64 -2.56 -6.23
CA THR A 31 -16.89 -3.68 -5.68
C THR A 31 -16.41 -3.35 -4.27
N ASN A 32 -16.52 -4.28 -3.32
CA ASN A 32 -16.00 -4.13 -1.96
C ASN A 32 -14.62 -4.74 -1.80
N PHE A 33 -14.00 -5.21 -2.85
CA PHE A 33 -12.65 -5.75 -2.79
C PHE A 33 -11.71 -4.88 -3.57
N PHE A 34 -10.48 -4.84 -3.11
CA PHE A 34 -9.44 -3.98 -3.63
C PHE A 34 -8.33 -4.83 -4.24
N MET A 35 -7.83 -4.37 -5.38
CA MET A 35 -6.61 -4.90 -5.96
C MET A 35 -5.45 -3.99 -5.58
N THR A 36 -4.41 -4.57 -4.99
CA THR A 36 -3.21 -3.83 -4.62
C THR A 36 -2.08 -4.18 -5.58
N LEU A 37 -1.50 -3.18 -6.22
CA LEU A 37 -0.31 -3.34 -7.05
C LEU A 37 0.89 -3.63 -6.15
N VAL A 38 1.69 -4.64 -6.49
CA VAL A 38 2.83 -5.08 -5.69
C VAL A 38 4.08 -5.12 -6.55
N ARG A 39 5.17 -4.53 -6.06
CA ARG A 39 6.47 -4.65 -6.71
C ARG A 39 6.96 -6.09 -6.58
N PRO A 40 7.30 -6.78 -7.67
CA PRO A 40 7.78 -8.15 -7.61
C PRO A 40 9.13 -8.23 -6.89
N GLY A 41 9.29 -9.23 -6.04
CA GLY A 41 10.57 -9.47 -5.35
C GLY A 41 11.64 -10.12 -6.23
N LYS A 42 11.25 -10.64 -7.40
CA LYS A 42 12.16 -11.17 -8.43
C LYS A 42 11.92 -10.40 -9.73
N PRO A 43 12.95 -10.17 -10.53
CA PRO A 43 12.76 -9.53 -11.83
C PRO A 43 11.80 -10.35 -12.68
N GLN A 44 10.84 -9.66 -13.28
CA GLN A 44 9.82 -10.22 -14.16
C GLN A 44 9.86 -9.49 -15.51
N PRO A 45 9.32 -10.10 -16.56
CA PRO A 45 9.17 -9.42 -17.84
C PRO A 45 8.38 -8.11 -17.68
N PRO A 46 8.67 -7.07 -18.48
CA PRO A 46 8.02 -5.76 -18.38
C PRO A 46 6.53 -5.78 -18.74
N ASP A 47 6.06 -6.82 -19.38
CA ASP A 47 4.66 -7.06 -19.72
C ASP A 47 3.85 -7.69 -18.58
N THR A 48 4.51 -8.13 -17.50
CA THR A 48 3.87 -8.87 -16.40
C THR A 48 3.77 -7.99 -15.15
N VAL A 49 2.55 -7.82 -14.66
CA VAL A 49 2.24 -7.01 -13.47
C VAL A 49 1.70 -7.90 -12.37
N GLN A 50 2.15 -7.67 -11.14
CA GLN A 50 1.75 -8.45 -9.98
C GLN A 50 0.77 -7.66 -9.11
N PHE A 51 -0.36 -8.31 -8.75
CA PHE A 51 -1.36 -7.77 -7.86
C PHE A 51 -1.60 -8.69 -6.67
N ARG A 52 -1.87 -8.09 -5.54
CA ARG A 52 -2.45 -8.77 -4.37
C ARG A 52 -3.96 -8.57 -4.43
N ILE A 53 -4.70 -9.68 -4.36
CA ILE A 53 -6.15 -9.71 -4.48
C ILE A 53 -6.76 -10.52 -3.33
N PRO A 54 -8.04 -10.31 -2.99
CA PRO A 54 -8.78 -11.12 -2.04
C PRO A 54 -8.90 -12.58 -2.50
N MET A 55 -9.18 -13.46 -1.54
CA MET A 55 -9.32 -14.90 -1.82
C MET A 55 -10.52 -15.23 -2.71
N GLU A 56 -11.57 -14.45 -2.62
CA GLU A 56 -12.82 -14.67 -3.38
C GLU A 56 -12.69 -14.34 -4.87
N MET A 57 -11.75 -13.48 -5.19
CA MET A 57 -11.59 -12.99 -6.56
C MET A 57 -11.01 -14.06 -7.48
N THR A 58 -11.64 -14.26 -8.62
CA THR A 58 -11.19 -15.21 -9.65
C THR A 58 -10.29 -14.54 -10.69
N LYS A 59 -9.60 -15.33 -11.50
CA LYS A 59 -8.80 -14.82 -12.62
C LYS A 59 -9.64 -14.03 -13.64
N PHE A 60 -10.87 -14.44 -13.86
CA PHE A 60 -11.79 -13.77 -14.77
C PHE A 60 -12.28 -12.43 -14.22
N ASP A 61 -12.48 -12.35 -12.89
CA ASP A 61 -12.84 -11.10 -12.24
C ASP A 61 -11.70 -10.08 -12.37
N VAL A 62 -10.45 -10.52 -12.18
CA VAL A 62 -9.27 -9.67 -12.36
C VAL A 62 -9.18 -9.14 -13.80
N GLN A 63 -9.37 -10.03 -14.78
CA GLN A 63 -9.36 -9.65 -16.17
C GLN A 63 -10.46 -8.62 -16.49
N ASN A 64 -11.69 -8.90 -16.11
CA ASN A 64 -12.82 -8.00 -16.33
C ASN A 64 -12.65 -6.66 -15.60
N TYR A 65 -12.10 -6.68 -14.40
CA TYR A 65 -11.84 -5.48 -13.60
C TYR A 65 -10.86 -4.55 -14.33
N LEU A 66 -9.74 -5.09 -14.78
CA LEU A 66 -8.72 -4.31 -15.49
C LEU A 66 -9.21 -3.83 -16.87
N GLN A 67 -9.89 -4.68 -17.62
CA GLN A 67 -10.36 -4.33 -18.95
C GLN A 67 -11.52 -3.33 -18.94
N ARG A 68 -12.47 -3.49 -18.01
CA ARG A 68 -13.71 -2.69 -18.02
C ARG A 68 -13.63 -1.42 -17.21
N ILE A 69 -12.81 -1.37 -16.16
CA ILE A 69 -12.68 -0.19 -15.31
C ILE A 69 -11.48 0.66 -15.74
N TYR A 70 -10.34 0.03 -16.01
CA TYR A 70 -9.10 0.73 -16.34
C TYR A 70 -8.78 0.75 -17.83
N ASN A 71 -9.55 0.03 -18.66
CA ASN A 71 -9.31 -0.11 -20.10
C ASN A 71 -7.91 -0.67 -20.43
N VAL A 72 -7.35 -1.50 -19.55
CA VAL A 72 -6.06 -2.12 -19.76
C VAL A 72 -6.23 -3.45 -20.49
N PRO A 73 -5.59 -3.66 -21.66
CA PRO A 73 -5.67 -4.90 -22.38
C PRO A 73 -4.91 -6.00 -21.62
N VAL A 74 -5.59 -7.08 -21.29
CA VAL A 74 -5.04 -8.23 -20.57
C VAL A 74 -4.99 -9.43 -21.49
N ALA A 75 -3.79 -10.01 -21.68
CA ALA A 75 -3.60 -11.21 -22.46
C ALA A 75 -3.88 -12.48 -21.64
N ALA A 76 -3.32 -12.56 -20.44
CA ALA A 76 -3.50 -13.71 -19.56
C ALA A 76 -3.45 -13.32 -18.09
N VAL A 77 -4.15 -14.07 -17.25
CA VAL A 77 -4.10 -13.93 -15.78
C VAL A 77 -3.82 -15.29 -15.16
N ARG A 78 -2.80 -15.34 -14.30
CA ARG A 78 -2.50 -16.50 -13.48
C ARG A 78 -2.61 -16.11 -12.01
N THR A 79 -3.17 -16.98 -11.20
CA THR A 79 -3.35 -16.73 -9.76
C THR A 79 -2.71 -17.83 -8.93
N ARG A 80 -2.16 -17.46 -7.78
CA ARG A 80 -1.72 -18.39 -6.74
C ARG A 80 -2.18 -17.92 -5.38
N ILE A 81 -2.36 -18.86 -4.47
CA ILE A 81 -2.67 -18.57 -3.07
C ILE A 81 -1.35 -18.50 -2.30
N GLN A 82 -1.17 -17.40 -1.57
CA GLN A 82 -0.05 -17.22 -0.67
C GLN A 82 -0.50 -17.58 0.74
N TYR A 83 0.12 -18.61 1.29
CA TYR A 83 -0.13 -19.03 2.67
C TYR A 83 0.33 -17.97 3.66
N GLY A 84 -0.53 -17.62 4.59
CA GLY A 84 -0.22 -16.69 5.68
C GLY A 84 0.69 -17.34 6.73
N ASN A 85 1.69 -16.60 7.17
CA ASN A 85 2.65 -17.10 8.14
C ASN A 85 2.01 -17.32 9.52
N ASN A 86 2.40 -18.41 10.19
CA ASN A 86 1.97 -18.78 11.55
C ASN A 86 3.06 -18.48 12.62
N ARG A 87 4.07 -17.69 12.29
CA ARG A 87 5.19 -17.39 13.22
C ARG A 87 4.90 -16.23 14.16
N LYS A 88 3.93 -15.37 13.84
CA LYS A 88 3.57 -14.23 14.66
C LYS A 88 2.92 -14.69 15.96
N LYS A 89 3.33 -14.10 17.07
CA LYS A 89 2.71 -14.29 18.38
C LYS A 89 1.94 -13.04 18.77
N ASN A 90 0.83 -13.21 19.47
CA ASN A 90 0.10 -12.12 20.11
C ASN A 90 0.73 -11.77 21.47
N HIS A 91 0.16 -10.78 22.17
CA HIS A 91 0.61 -10.36 23.51
C HIS A 91 0.48 -11.48 24.57
N LEU A 92 -0.33 -12.50 24.33
CA LEU A 92 -0.50 -13.68 25.17
C LEU A 92 0.44 -14.84 24.80
N ASN A 93 1.47 -14.61 23.97
CA ASN A 93 2.38 -15.63 23.44
C ASN A 93 1.73 -16.73 22.59
N GLN A 94 0.47 -16.60 22.22
CA GLN A 94 -0.20 -17.53 21.34
C GLN A 94 0.18 -17.27 19.88
N ARG A 95 0.32 -18.33 19.09
CA ARG A 95 0.59 -18.20 17.66
C ARG A 95 -0.67 -17.77 16.93
N VAL A 96 -0.56 -16.69 16.16
CA VAL A 96 -1.64 -16.15 15.35
C VAL A 96 -1.29 -16.30 13.88
N LYS A 97 -2.13 -17.02 13.14
CA LYS A 97 -1.98 -17.15 11.70
C LYS A 97 -2.35 -15.83 11.02
N VAL A 98 -1.48 -15.36 10.15
CA VAL A 98 -1.78 -14.24 9.24
C VAL A 98 -2.76 -14.76 8.16
N PRO A 99 -3.79 -14.01 7.77
CA PRO A 99 -4.71 -14.41 6.72
C PRO A 99 -3.99 -14.72 5.41
N ASP A 100 -4.45 -15.76 4.73
CA ASP A 100 -4.00 -16.08 3.38
C ASP A 100 -4.49 -15.02 2.40
N TYR A 101 -3.73 -14.78 1.35
CA TYR A 101 -4.13 -13.87 0.28
C TYR A 101 -3.78 -14.48 -1.08
N LYS A 102 -4.48 -14.01 -2.10
CA LYS A 102 -4.24 -14.45 -3.46
C LYS A 102 -3.36 -13.44 -4.18
N VAL A 103 -2.44 -13.95 -4.98
CA VAL A 103 -1.58 -13.15 -5.86
C VAL A 103 -1.96 -13.43 -7.29
N ALA A 104 -2.20 -12.38 -8.06
CA ALA A 104 -2.45 -12.44 -9.49
C ALA A 104 -1.25 -11.92 -10.27
N TYR A 105 -0.84 -12.67 -11.27
CA TYR A 105 0.13 -12.28 -12.28
C TYR A 105 -0.65 -11.99 -13.56
N VAL A 106 -0.64 -10.75 -13.96
CA VAL A 106 -1.36 -10.25 -15.12
C VAL A 106 -0.38 -9.97 -16.24
N GLN A 107 -0.52 -10.67 -17.33
CA GLN A 107 0.22 -10.39 -18.55
C GLN A 107 -0.58 -9.37 -19.38
N LEU A 108 0.07 -8.24 -19.67
CA LEU A 108 -0.50 -7.18 -20.47
C LEU A 108 -0.57 -7.61 -21.95
N GLY A 109 -1.61 -7.17 -22.61
CA GLY A 109 -1.79 -7.41 -24.05
C GLY A 109 -1.22 -6.27 -24.90
N GLN A 110 -1.29 -6.45 -26.21
CA GLN A 110 -0.97 -5.42 -27.21
C GLN A 110 0.44 -4.81 -27.07
N GLY A 111 1.41 -5.56 -26.54
CA GLY A 111 2.78 -5.08 -26.35
C GLY A 111 2.93 -3.98 -25.29
N GLN A 112 1.94 -3.79 -24.44
CA GLN A 112 2.03 -2.83 -23.34
C GLN A 112 3.03 -3.31 -22.29
N THR A 113 3.83 -2.38 -21.79
CA THR A 113 4.81 -2.59 -20.73
C THR A 113 4.48 -1.71 -19.52
N PHE A 114 4.83 -2.20 -18.35
CA PHE A 114 4.64 -1.46 -17.11
C PHE A 114 5.96 -1.31 -16.36
N GLN A 115 6.29 -0.10 -15.98
CA GLN A 115 7.40 0.20 -15.09
C GLN A 115 6.85 0.82 -13.81
N PHE A 116 7.37 0.37 -12.66
CA PHE A 116 7.02 0.99 -11.39
C PHE A 116 7.52 2.42 -11.35
N PRO A 117 6.66 3.39 -11.02
CA PRO A 117 7.09 4.76 -10.83
C PRO A 117 8.03 4.86 -9.62
N ASP A 118 9.07 5.66 -9.74
CA ASP A 118 9.91 6.03 -8.61
C ASP A 118 9.17 7.03 -7.74
N LEU A 119 8.57 6.52 -6.66
CA LEU A 119 7.82 7.34 -5.70
C LEU A 119 8.74 8.19 -4.83
N PHE A 120 9.97 7.77 -4.67
CA PHE A 120 10.99 8.45 -3.88
C PHE A 120 12.23 8.62 -4.76
N PRO A 121 12.23 9.56 -5.71
CA PRO A 121 13.43 9.86 -6.46
C PRO A 121 14.51 10.29 -5.46
N GLU A 122 15.71 9.74 -5.60
CA GLU A 122 16.85 10.21 -4.86
C GLU A 122 16.99 11.71 -5.22
N LYS A 123 16.90 12.56 -4.22
CA LYS A 123 17.22 13.96 -4.43
C LYS A 123 18.68 13.99 -4.84
N ASP A 124 18.95 14.53 -6.01
CA ASP A 124 20.31 14.84 -6.41
C ASP A 124 20.89 15.78 -5.36
N THR A 125 21.63 15.21 -4.43
CA THR A 125 22.38 15.98 -3.42
C THR A 125 23.57 16.70 -4.07
N SER A 126 23.65 16.65 -5.39
CA SER A 126 24.65 17.38 -6.15
C SER A 126 24.25 18.85 -6.24
N VAL A 127 24.97 19.68 -5.52
CA VAL A 127 25.26 21.10 -5.82
C VAL A 127 24.44 22.18 -5.12
N GLU A 128 23.28 21.93 -4.49
CA GLU A 128 22.57 23.03 -3.80
C GLU A 128 22.36 22.86 -2.28
N SER A 129 22.73 21.77 -1.71
CA SER A 129 22.84 21.66 -0.27
C SER A 129 24.26 22.08 0.10
N GLY A 130 24.39 23.25 0.68
CA GLY A 130 25.64 23.68 1.31
C GLY A 130 26.27 22.53 2.07
N SER A 131 27.58 22.46 2.06
CA SER A 131 28.32 21.41 2.78
C SER A 131 27.68 21.21 4.16
N PHE A 132 27.67 19.99 4.66
CA PHE A 132 27.17 19.69 6.03
C PHE A 132 27.78 20.69 7.05
N GLU A 133 29.00 21.17 6.81
CA GLU A 133 29.68 22.19 7.57
C GLU A 133 28.96 23.54 7.52
N GLU A 134 28.49 23.97 6.33
CA GLU A 134 27.74 25.24 6.19
C GLU A 134 26.39 25.19 6.91
N LEU A 135 25.70 24.07 6.85
CA LEU A 135 24.44 23.87 7.60
C LEU A 135 24.70 23.86 9.11
N GLN A 136 25.82 23.31 9.54
CA GLN A 136 26.21 23.29 10.94
C GLN A 136 26.58 24.71 11.42
N ASP A 137 27.29 25.45 10.61
CA ASP A 137 27.66 26.83 10.91
C ASP A 137 26.44 27.75 10.94
N GLU A 138 25.52 27.62 9.98
CA GLU A 138 24.25 28.35 9.98
C GLU A 138 23.40 28.03 11.22
N PHE A 139 23.34 26.74 11.61
CA PHE A 139 22.65 26.34 12.83
C PHE A 139 23.29 26.98 14.07
N MET A 140 24.60 26.94 14.16
CA MET A 140 25.34 27.53 15.28
C MET A 140 25.20 29.06 15.35
N GLU A 141 25.17 29.75 14.20
CA GLU A 141 24.90 31.19 14.14
C GLU A 141 23.47 31.53 14.57
N ASN A 142 22.47 30.75 14.12
CA ASN A 142 21.09 30.93 14.54
C ASN A 142 20.92 30.73 16.05
N GLU A 143 21.59 29.73 16.62
CA GLU A 143 21.59 29.51 18.08
C GLU A 143 22.23 30.69 18.85
N LYS A 144 23.38 31.17 18.38
CA LYS A 144 24.01 32.38 18.94
C LYS A 144 23.12 33.60 18.86
N GLN A 145 22.43 33.81 17.73
CA GLN A 145 21.50 34.93 17.57
C GLN A 145 20.28 34.83 18.50
N ARG A 146 19.77 33.61 18.72
CA ARG A 146 18.68 33.36 19.68
C ARG A 146 19.12 33.67 21.11
N GLN A 147 20.32 33.29 21.47
CA GLN A 147 20.88 33.55 22.81
C GLN A 147 21.12 35.02 23.05
N LEU A 148 21.58 35.77 22.01
CA LEU A 148 21.80 37.22 22.09
C LEU A 148 20.49 38.04 22.08
N LYS A 149 19.42 37.49 21.58
CA LYS A 149 18.12 38.19 21.47
C LYS A 149 17.30 38.25 22.74
N ASP A 150 17.66 37.51 23.75
CA ASP A 150 16.92 37.48 25.03
C ASP A 150 17.64 38.31 26.09
N PRO A 151 17.26 39.61 26.31
CA PRO A 151 17.92 40.50 27.27
C PRO A 151 17.73 40.07 28.73
N ARG A 152 16.87 39.03 28.99
CA ARG A 152 16.65 38.51 30.33
C ARG A 152 17.47 37.24 30.61
N ARG A 153 18.03 36.63 29.60
CA ARG A 153 18.99 35.55 29.74
C ARG A 153 20.39 36.17 29.67
N GLY A 154 20.87 36.64 30.82
CA GLY A 154 22.29 36.96 30.96
C GLY A 154 23.10 35.76 30.45
N GLY A 155 24.08 36.01 29.58
CA GLY A 155 25.00 34.98 29.12
C GLY A 155 25.64 34.25 30.31
N LEU A 156 26.08 33.02 30.10
CA LEU A 156 26.84 32.30 31.12
C LEU A 156 28.01 33.09 31.68
N ASN A 157 28.58 33.98 30.86
CA ASN A 157 29.64 34.85 31.26
C ASN A 157 29.24 35.90 32.31
N ASP A 158 28.01 36.43 32.26
CA ASP A 158 27.49 37.37 33.26
C ASP A 158 27.24 36.71 34.60
N TRP A 159 26.88 35.40 34.61
CA TRP A 159 26.70 34.64 35.85
C TRP A 159 28.04 34.41 36.58
N PHE A 160 29.12 34.18 35.84
CA PHE A 160 30.43 33.92 36.43
C PHE A 160 31.31 35.17 36.60
N GLY A 161 30.84 36.34 36.18
CA GLY A 161 31.59 37.58 36.36
C GLY A 161 32.90 37.64 35.55
N LEU A 162 32.96 36.95 34.40
CA LEU A 162 34.08 36.93 33.47
C LEU A 162 33.89 37.98 32.37
#